data_d0348d43d56eac11e6a54cb2a49c4a57
#
_entry.id   d0348d43d56eac11e6a54cb2a49c4a57
#
_cell.length_a   1.000
_cell.length_b   1.000
_cell.length_c   1.000
_cell.angle_alpha   90.00
_cell.angle_beta   90.00
_cell.angle_gamma   90.00
#
_symmetry.space_group_name_H-M   'P 1'
#
loop_
_entity.id
_entity.type
_entity.pdbx_description
1 polymer ?
#
loop_
_entity_poly.entity_id
_entity_poly.type
_entity_poly.pdbx_seq_one_letter_code
_entity_poly.pdbx_strand_id
1 'polypeptide(L)'
;MLILIPSGIGAWFYTHPLELKDTIIRHELMEPFDPWDNIKKLYFSDKESVKINSRTDTGKIGDYPVIYACRGRRYDVTVQVRDTTPPKLQTRPYATDLSEELKPEQFVEEVSDATEVTIQFQNGAPPAEEGTFDVPILAMDSSGNQTVKNASLTRRKDSTPPLLRGAEDIELLQGRTLDFEKGITVEDDMDPAPQFSFNADKVDFTVPGTYEIVYTAKDRSGNTGKTVRKVTVKKDKNYDRKIVYLTFDDGPSDNTEKILDILKQYNAKATFFVTGNNQSKNSVLKRIYKEGSAVGLHTYTHDYAEVYASEEAYFADLGKISDMVKEVTGKESRIIRFPGGSSNTVSARYVPGLMTILTKKVQVKGYQYFDWNCDSTDASGNNIPVEELVKNAVSCNAKHINILMHDTDAKSTTVEALPKIIKYYRSRGYSFEPLTVDSAPVHHSVNN
;
A
#
# COMPACT_ATOMS: atom_id res chain seq x y z
N MET A 1 -24.49 5.79 87.41
CA MET A 1 -23.15 5.72 86.83
C MET A 1 -22.79 7.14 86.42
N LEU A 2 -21.97 7.81 87.28
CA LEU A 2 -21.54 9.21 86.99
C LEU A 2 -20.61 9.17 85.80
N ILE A 3 -21.01 9.85 84.70
CA ILE A 3 -20.13 10.14 83.58
C ILE A 3 -19.22 11.30 84.01
N LEU A 4 -17.98 10.99 84.35
CA LEU A 4 -16.94 12.00 84.53
C LEU A 4 -16.73 12.75 83.22
N ILE A 5 -17.06 14.05 83.18
CA ILE A 5 -16.72 14.99 82.11
C ILE A 5 -15.19 15.16 82.15
N PRO A 6 -14.45 14.84 81.09
CA PRO A 6 -13.00 15.01 81.07
C PRO A 6 -12.66 16.49 81.19
N SER A 7 -11.54 16.82 81.91
CA SER A 7 -10.91 18.13 81.98
C SER A 7 -10.76 18.72 80.56
N GLY A 8 -10.88 20.04 80.37
CA GLY A 8 -11.05 20.76 79.10
C GLY A 8 -10.26 20.29 77.86
N ILE A 9 -9.08 19.63 78.04
CA ILE A 9 -8.30 19.05 76.93
C ILE A 9 -9.00 17.77 76.41
N GLY A 10 -9.51 16.87 77.28
CA GLY A 10 -10.23 15.66 76.87
C GLY A 10 -11.56 15.97 76.19
N ALA A 11 -12.27 17.03 76.58
CA ALA A 11 -13.49 17.48 75.96
C ALA A 11 -13.27 18.00 74.56
N TRP A 12 -12.15 18.65 74.30
CA TRP A 12 -11.78 19.13 72.92
C TRP A 12 -11.59 17.95 71.97
N PHE A 13 -10.81 16.91 72.36
CA PHE A 13 -10.63 15.73 71.51
C PHE A 13 -11.92 14.92 71.30
N TYR A 14 -12.84 14.91 72.20
CA TYR A 14 -14.12 14.25 72.06
C TYR A 14 -15.02 15.00 71.02
N THR A 15 -14.89 16.33 71.00
CA THR A 15 -15.62 17.18 70.07
C THR A 15 -14.92 17.32 68.68
N HIS A 16 -13.64 16.95 68.59
CA HIS A 16 -12.83 16.93 67.38
C HIS A 16 -12.28 15.52 67.14
N PRO A 17 -13.13 14.56 66.73
CA PRO A 17 -12.76 13.15 66.64
C PRO A 17 -11.77 12.82 65.48
N LEU A 18 -11.50 13.75 64.58
CA LEU A 18 -10.63 13.63 63.43
C LEU A 18 -9.69 14.85 63.36
N GLU A 19 -8.42 14.59 63.23
CA GLU A 19 -7.40 15.58 62.91
C GLU A 19 -6.86 15.29 61.49
N LEU A 20 -6.96 16.27 60.61
CA LEU A 20 -6.39 16.22 59.25
C LEU A 20 -5.02 16.87 59.23
N LYS A 21 -4.17 16.44 58.30
CA LYS A 21 -2.84 17.04 58.05
C LYS A 21 -3.01 18.44 57.45
N ASP A 22 -3.86 18.53 56.40
CA ASP A 22 -4.05 19.76 55.63
C ASP A 22 -5.53 19.97 55.26
N THR A 23 -5.92 21.23 55.12
CA THR A 23 -7.23 21.64 54.57
C THR A 23 -7.14 21.95 53.07
N ILE A 24 -5.96 22.17 52.54
CA ILE A 24 -5.63 22.32 51.12
C ILE A 24 -4.49 21.34 50.81
N ILE A 25 -4.80 20.36 49.97
CA ILE A 25 -3.82 19.36 49.51
C ILE A 25 -3.39 19.74 48.10
N ARG A 26 -2.09 19.98 47.88
CA ARG A 26 -1.53 20.07 46.54
C ARG A 26 -1.20 18.67 46.05
N HIS A 27 -1.72 18.32 44.88
CA HIS A 27 -1.57 16.99 44.33
C HIS A 27 -1.11 17.07 42.89
N GLU A 28 -0.18 16.21 42.49
CA GLU A 28 0.37 16.19 41.15
C GLU A 28 -0.62 15.53 40.17
N LEU A 29 -0.72 16.06 38.97
CA LEU A 29 -1.53 15.54 37.87
C LEU A 29 -1.12 14.09 37.55
N MET A 30 -2.08 13.23 37.27
CA MET A 30 -1.93 11.80 36.95
C MET A 30 -1.38 10.91 38.08
N GLU A 31 -1.00 11.46 39.23
CA GLU A 31 -0.56 10.65 40.37
C GLU A 31 -1.77 10.06 41.12
N PRO A 32 -1.64 8.84 41.69
CA PRO A 32 -2.71 8.25 42.51
C PRO A 32 -2.98 9.05 43.77
N PHE A 33 -4.24 9.33 44.07
CA PHE A 33 -4.69 10.04 45.25
C PHE A 33 -5.48 9.16 46.19
N ASP A 34 -4.98 8.98 47.45
CA ASP A 34 -5.73 8.34 48.51
C ASP A 34 -6.13 9.39 49.59
N PRO A 35 -7.42 9.72 49.76
CA PRO A 35 -7.87 10.67 50.76
C PRO A 35 -7.57 10.24 52.19
N TRP A 36 -7.31 8.94 52.45
CA TRP A 36 -6.92 8.46 53.77
C TRP A 36 -5.56 8.98 54.21
N ASP A 37 -4.68 9.30 53.30
CA ASP A 37 -3.33 9.81 53.60
C ASP A 37 -3.35 11.16 54.27
N ASN A 38 -4.44 11.93 54.16
CA ASN A 38 -4.61 13.23 54.82
C ASN A 38 -5.09 13.11 56.28
N ILE A 39 -5.41 11.90 56.76
CA ILE A 39 -5.80 11.72 58.16
C ILE A 39 -4.54 11.64 59.01
N LYS A 40 -4.34 12.66 59.87
CA LYS A 40 -3.23 12.69 60.82
C LYS A 40 -3.49 11.80 62.04
N LYS A 41 -4.71 11.92 62.61
CA LYS A 41 -5.03 11.17 63.83
C LYS A 41 -6.54 11.04 64.02
N LEU A 42 -6.98 9.92 64.57
CA LEU A 42 -8.34 9.66 65.06
C LEU A 42 -8.32 9.66 66.57
N TYR A 43 -9.27 10.41 67.19
CA TYR A 43 -9.40 10.51 68.65
C TYR A 43 -10.70 9.81 69.05
N PHE A 44 -10.57 8.77 69.87
CA PHE A 44 -11.73 8.01 70.34
C PHE A 44 -12.66 7.50 69.24
N SER A 45 -12.11 7.24 68.06
CA SER A 45 -12.79 6.83 66.85
C SER A 45 -11.94 5.83 66.08
N ASP A 46 -12.59 4.97 65.30
CA ASP A 46 -11.96 3.97 64.42
C ASP A 46 -12.14 4.38 62.93
N LYS A 47 -11.53 3.65 62.02
CA LYS A 47 -11.66 3.89 60.60
C LYS A 47 -13.09 3.77 60.10
N GLU A 48 -13.89 2.88 60.67
CA GLU A 48 -15.27 2.60 60.28
C GLU A 48 -16.18 3.79 60.60
N SER A 49 -15.81 4.61 61.57
CA SER A 49 -16.55 5.85 61.95
C SER A 49 -16.30 7.02 61.00
N VAL A 50 -15.35 6.93 60.10
CA VAL A 50 -14.99 7.97 59.14
C VAL A 50 -15.64 7.68 57.78
N LYS A 51 -16.44 8.63 57.32
CA LYS A 51 -16.97 8.63 55.95
C LYS A 51 -16.24 9.68 55.13
N ILE A 52 -15.67 9.26 54.00
CA ILE A 52 -14.97 10.14 53.06
C ILE A 52 -15.78 10.21 51.77
N ASN A 53 -16.09 11.39 51.32
CA ASN A 53 -16.70 11.66 50.02
C ASN A 53 -15.70 12.47 49.20
N SER A 54 -15.03 11.79 48.27
CA SER A 54 -14.09 12.38 47.33
C SER A 54 -14.59 12.16 45.91
N ARG A 55 -14.50 13.20 45.08
CA ARG A 55 -14.71 13.15 43.63
C ARG A 55 -13.45 13.70 42.92
N THR A 56 -12.30 13.55 43.54
CA THR A 56 -11.03 14.00 42.97
C THR A 56 -10.74 13.23 41.69
N ASP A 57 -10.61 13.97 40.62
CA ASP A 57 -10.16 13.45 39.33
C ASP A 57 -8.70 13.88 39.15
N THR A 58 -7.77 12.97 39.39
CA THR A 58 -6.35 13.24 39.27
C THR A 58 -5.87 13.32 37.81
N GLY A 59 -6.70 12.87 36.83
CA GLY A 59 -6.44 13.00 35.41
C GLY A 59 -6.74 14.40 34.84
N LYS A 60 -7.23 15.33 35.70
CA LYS A 60 -7.62 16.66 35.24
C LYS A 60 -7.24 17.75 36.23
N ILE A 61 -6.58 18.77 35.74
CA ILE A 61 -6.25 19.98 36.55
C ILE A 61 -7.52 20.62 37.06
N GLY A 62 -7.55 20.92 38.36
CA GLY A 62 -8.72 21.53 38.98
C GLY A 62 -8.66 21.53 40.50
N ASP A 63 -9.65 22.13 41.13
CA ASP A 63 -9.86 22.12 42.57
C ASP A 63 -11.05 21.21 42.90
N TYR A 64 -10.81 20.18 43.72
CA TYR A 64 -11.77 19.13 44.01
C TYR A 64 -12.10 19.11 45.50
N PRO A 65 -13.38 19.19 45.89
CA PRO A 65 -13.77 19.09 47.28
C PRO A 65 -13.69 17.65 47.79
N VAL A 66 -13.07 17.45 48.95
CA VAL A 66 -13.11 16.21 49.72
C VAL A 66 -13.76 16.48 51.08
N ILE A 67 -14.76 15.72 51.39
CA ILE A 67 -15.52 15.88 52.64
C ILE A 67 -15.25 14.67 53.54
N TYR A 68 -14.69 14.90 54.70
CA TYR A 68 -14.59 13.91 55.75
C TYR A 68 -15.71 14.14 56.78
N ALA A 69 -16.34 13.08 57.19
CA ALA A 69 -17.37 13.12 58.26
C ALA A 69 -17.02 12.05 59.29
N CYS A 70 -16.94 12.49 60.56
CA CYS A 70 -16.66 11.61 61.67
C CYS A 70 -17.53 12.05 62.88
N ARG A 71 -18.30 11.13 63.46
CA ARG A 71 -19.20 11.39 64.61
C ARG A 71 -20.06 12.65 64.45
N GLY A 72 -20.64 12.86 63.27
CA GLY A 72 -21.52 14.01 62.99
C GLY A 72 -20.77 15.33 62.74
N ARG A 73 -19.44 15.35 62.77
CA ARG A 73 -18.60 16.49 62.38
C ARG A 73 -18.20 16.36 60.94
N ARG A 74 -18.19 17.50 60.24
CA ARG A 74 -17.77 17.63 58.85
C ARG A 74 -16.48 18.44 58.78
N TYR A 75 -15.56 18.00 57.94
CA TYR A 75 -14.30 18.65 57.63
C TYR A 75 -14.19 18.77 56.12
N ASP A 76 -14.11 19.99 55.64
CA ASP A 76 -14.01 20.29 54.21
C ASP A 76 -12.51 20.48 53.85
N VAL A 77 -12.08 19.80 52.83
CA VAL A 77 -10.72 19.85 52.31
C VAL A 77 -10.79 20.09 50.79
N THR A 78 -9.86 20.84 50.25
CA THR A 78 -9.71 21.06 48.82
C THR A 78 -8.47 20.36 48.32
N VAL A 79 -8.60 19.49 47.36
CA VAL A 79 -7.48 18.90 46.60
C VAL A 79 -7.25 19.74 45.37
N GLN A 80 -6.10 20.36 45.28
CA GLN A 80 -5.66 21.15 44.13
C GLN A 80 -4.81 20.27 43.23
N VAL A 81 -5.39 19.67 42.18
CA VAL A 81 -4.64 18.92 41.17
C VAL A 81 -3.97 19.92 40.25
N ARG A 82 -2.66 19.87 40.20
CA ARG A 82 -1.80 20.72 39.38
C ARG A 82 -0.78 19.85 38.70
N ASP A 83 -0.33 20.31 37.56
CA ASP A 83 0.85 19.78 36.88
C ASP A 83 2.04 20.72 37.23
N THR A 84 2.98 20.21 37.97
CA THR A 84 4.18 20.95 38.39
C THR A 84 5.45 20.24 37.92
N THR A 85 5.31 19.13 37.21
CA THR A 85 6.41 18.31 36.69
C THR A 85 6.83 18.83 35.31
N PRO A 86 8.08 19.24 35.11
CA PRO A 86 8.56 19.69 33.80
C PRO A 86 8.58 18.53 32.78
N PRO A 87 8.38 18.82 31.49
CA PRO A 87 8.46 17.83 30.41
C PRO A 87 9.79 17.06 30.41
N LYS A 88 9.74 15.76 30.16
CA LYS A 88 10.93 14.97 29.85
C LYS A 88 11.32 15.22 28.41
N LEU A 89 12.56 15.62 28.19
CA LEU A 89 13.09 15.93 26.87
C LEU A 89 14.40 15.14 26.63
N GLN A 90 14.50 14.47 25.49
CA GLN A 90 15.75 13.92 24.97
C GLN A 90 16.04 14.57 23.63
N THR A 91 17.29 14.99 23.43
CA THR A 91 17.75 15.66 22.22
C THR A 91 18.71 14.76 21.44
N ARG A 92 18.69 14.89 20.12
CA ARG A 92 19.61 14.21 19.20
C ARG A 92 20.48 15.23 18.45
N PRO A 93 21.68 14.84 18.02
CA PRO A 93 22.47 15.68 17.11
C PRO A 93 21.78 15.78 15.76
N TYR A 94 21.94 16.92 15.10
CA TYR A 94 21.42 17.16 13.75
C TYR A 94 22.53 17.71 12.87
N ALA A 95 22.67 17.17 11.66
CA ALA A 95 23.63 17.63 10.66
C ALA A 95 22.90 18.02 9.38
N THR A 96 23.26 19.15 8.78
CA THR A 96 22.62 19.67 7.59
C THR A 96 23.53 20.61 6.81
N ASP A 97 23.09 21.01 5.62
CA ASP A 97 23.70 22.08 4.83
C ASP A 97 23.34 23.49 5.34
N LEU A 98 23.87 24.52 4.69
CA LEU A 98 23.63 25.91 5.05
C LEU A 98 22.27 26.43 4.58
N SER A 99 21.60 25.75 3.66
CA SER A 99 20.36 26.20 3.01
C SER A 99 19.12 25.81 3.77
N GLU A 100 19.19 24.81 4.68
CA GLU A 100 18.03 24.30 5.39
C GLU A 100 17.50 25.28 6.44
N GLU A 101 16.20 25.58 6.39
CA GLU A 101 15.48 26.25 7.46
C GLU A 101 15.17 25.25 8.57
N LEU A 102 15.75 25.50 9.76
CA LEU A 102 15.67 24.56 10.87
C LEU A 102 14.41 24.74 11.70
N LYS A 103 13.87 23.59 12.15
CA LYS A 103 12.77 23.51 13.10
C LYS A 103 13.23 22.80 14.38
N PRO A 104 12.76 23.24 15.55
CA PRO A 104 13.23 22.68 16.82
C PRO A 104 12.92 21.18 16.98
N GLU A 105 11.87 20.67 16.35
CA GLU A 105 11.47 19.25 16.38
C GLU A 105 12.52 18.32 15.75
N GLN A 106 13.35 18.83 14.84
CA GLN A 106 14.42 18.05 14.21
C GLN A 106 15.50 17.62 15.22
N PHE A 107 15.62 18.36 16.33
CA PHE A 107 16.60 18.13 17.41
C PHE A 107 16.05 17.30 18.56
N VAL A 108 14.79 16.88 18.51
CA VAL A 108 14.13 16.09 19.56
C VAL A 108 14.16 14.63 19.19
N GLU A 109 14.67 13.80 20.10
CA GLU A 109 14.60 12.34 20.01
C GLU A 109 13.32 11.84 20.67
N GLU A 110 13.04 12.33 21.89
CA GLU A 110 11.86 11.98 22.65
C GLU A 110 11.40 13.16 23.51
N VAL A 111 10.10 13.37 23.59
CA VAL A 111 9.48 14.30 24.54
C VAL A 111 8.22 13.68 25.11
N SER A 112 8.03 13.80 26.42
CA SER A 112 6.84 13.29 27.11
C SER A 112 6.49 14.11 28.33
N ASP A 113 5.19 14.27 28.57
CA ASP A 113 4.61 14.94 29.73
C ASP A 113 3.17 14.47 29.97
N ALA A 114 2.59 14.85 31.13
CA ALA A 114 1.18 14.63 31.44
C ALA A 114 0.24 15.56 30.66
N THR A 115 0.76 16.69 30.18
CA THR A 115 0.04 17.70 29.40
C THR A 115 0.67 17.92 28.03
N GLU A 116 0.04 18.71 27.17
CA GLU A 116 0.57 19.02 25.84
C GLU A 116 1.85 19.84 25.94
N VAL A 117 2.88 19.43 25.17
CA VAL A 117 4.20 20.05 25.16
C VAL A 117 4.44 20.81 23.85
N THR A 118 4.93 22.03 23.95
CA THR A 118 5.45 22.82 22.83
C THR A 118 6.98 22.81 22.83
N ILE A 119 7.57 22.73 21.62
CA ILE A 119 9.01 22.73 21.41
C ILE A 119 9.42 24.01 20.69
N GLN A 120 10.49 24.64 21.15
CA GLN A 120 11.03 25.83 20.48
C GLN A 120 12.56 26.00 20.72
N PHE A 121 13.19 26.78 19.87
CA PHE A 121 14.55 27.23 20.13
C PHE A 121 14.56 28.26 21.26
N GLN A 122 15.31 28.00 22.33
CA GLN A 122 15.33 28.91 23.48
C GLN A 122 15.89 30.29 23.11
N ASN A 123 16.92 30.38 22.26
CA ASN A 123 17.62 31.58 21.89
C ASN A 123 17.32 32.10 20.49
N GLY A 124 16.19 31.67 19.89
CA GLY A 124 15.88 31.94 18.49
C GLY A 124 16.56 30.99 17.52
N ALA A 125 16.45 31.29 16.21
CA ALA A 125 16.99 30.44 15.17
C ALA A 125 18.50 30.18 15.32
N PRO A 126 18.97 28.94 15.15
CA PRO A 126 20.40 28.61 15.20
C PRO A 126 21.19 29.32 14.10
N PRO A 127 22.55 29.47 14.28
CA PRO A 127 23.40 30.10 13.27
C PRO A 127 23.30 29.47 11.88
N ALA A 128 23.33 30.31 10.84
CA ALA A 128 23.26 29.87 9.43
C ALA A 128 24.66 29.76 8.77
N GLU A 129 25.73 29.76 9.54
CA GLU A 129 27.10 29.62 9.08
C GLU A 129 27.65 28.21 9.27
N GLU A 130 28.76 27.91 8.60
CA GLU A 130 29.46 26.65 8.71
C GLU A 130 30.09 26.48 10.10
N GLY A 131 29.86 25.31 10.72
CA GLY A 131 30.40 25.03 12.06
C GLY A 131 29.58 24.00 12.83
N THR A 132 30.00 23.80 14.08
CA THR A 132 29.25 22.98 15.05
C THR A 132 28.83 23.90 16.21
N PHE A 133 27.54 23.82 16.53
CA PHE A 133 26.90 24.72 17.51
C PHE A 133 26.11 23.93 18.53
N ASP A 134 26.10 24.39 19.77
CA ASP A 134 25.16 23.95 20.78
C ASP A 134 23.84 24.73 20.64
N VAL A 135 22.77 24.04 20.40
CA VAL A 135 21.45 24.61 20.20
C VAL A 135 20.55 24.25 21.39
N PRO A 136 20.21 25.20 22.26
CA PRO A 136 19.32 24.93 23.38
C PRO A 136 17.89 24.82 22.90
N ILE A 137 17.29 23.63 23.14
CA ILE A 137 15.91 23.33 22.87
C ILE A 137 15.10 23.46 24.15
N LEU A 138 14.05 24.26 24.09
CA LEU A 138 13.08 24.45 25.16
C LEU A 138 11.84 23.64 24.90
N ALA A 139 11.51 22.75 25.84
CA ALA A 139 10.20 22.08 25.92
C ALA A 139 9.38 22.75 27.02
N MET A 140 8.16 23.15 26.73
CA MET A 140 7.24 23.80 27.68
C MET A 140 5.88 23.13 27.61
N ASP A 141 5.35 22.71 28.76
CA ASP A 141 4.02 22.11 28.86
C ASP A 141 2.91 23.18 28.92
N SER A 142 1.66 22.74 28.91
CA SER A 142 0.49 23.64 29.00
C SER A 142 0.33 24.30 30.36
N SER A 143 1.01 23.80 31.41
CA SER A 143 1.03 24.37 32.77
C SER A 143 2.11 25.40 32.96
N GLY A 144 3.05 25.53 31.97
CA GLY A 144 4.15 26.50 31.97
C GLY A 144 5.45 25.95 32.59
N ASN A 145 5.51 24.65 32.95
CA ASN A 145 6.77 24.05 33.39
C ASN A 145 7.70 23.84 32.17
N GLN A 146 9.00 23.93 32.39
CA GLN A 146 9.98 24.02 31.31
C GLN A 146 11.16 23.09 31.53
N THR A 147 11.62 22.50 30.43
CA THR A 147 12.89 21.76 30.38
C THR A 147 13.72 22.29 29.20
N VAL A 148 14.99 22.56 29.45
CA VAL A 148 15.94 22.96 28.42
C VAL A 148 17.04 21.91 28.31
N LYS A 149 17.33 21.49 27.06
CA LYS A 149 18.49 20.64 26.74
C LYS A 149 19.20 21.12 25.49
N ASN A 150 20.51 21.01 25.49
CA ASN A 150 21.31 21.31 24.31
C ASN A 150 21.29 20.12 23.35
N ALA A 151 21.14 20.41 22.07
CA ALA A 151 21.41 19.51 20.96
C ALA A 151 22.63 20.01 20.16
N SER A 152 23.38 19.10 19.55
CA SER A 152 24.51 19.50 18.68
C SER A 152 23.98 19.69 17.26
N LEU A 153 24.22 20.87 16.67
CA LEU A 153 24.00 21.15 15.26
C LEU A 153 25.33 21.18 14.53
N THR A 154 25.49 20.42 13.47
CA THR A 154 26.61 20.56 12.54
C THR A 154 26.10 21.08 11.20
N ARG A 155 26.56 22.28 10.82
CA ARG A 155 26.34 22.86 9.49
C ARG A 155 27.60 22.83 8.66
N ARG A 156 27.46 22.35 7.41
CA ARG A 156 28.58 22.38 6.45
C ARG A 156 28.06 22.77 5.07
N LYS A 157 28.95 23.31 4.26
CA LYS A 157 28.64 23.58 2.86
C LYS A 157 28.50 22.25 2.15
N ASP A 158 27.36 22.04 1.54
CA ASP A 158 27.15 20.93 0.66
C ASP A 158 27.69 21.25 -0.74
N SER A 159 28.54 20.39 -1.27
CA SER A 159 29.12 20.47 -2.61
C SER A 159 29.00 19.15 -3.39
N THR A 160 28.29 18.18 -2.84
CA THR A 160 28.10 16.85 -3.40
C THR A 160 26.83 16.83 -4.26
N PRO A 161 26.88 16.52 -5.55
CA PRO A 161 25.67 16.38 -6.35
C PRO A 161 24.89 15.10 -5.98
N PRO A 162 23.56 15.12 -6.08
CA PRO A 162 22.73 13.91 -5.91
C PRO A 162 23.14 12.80 -6.88
N LEU A 163 23.16 11.57 -6.38
CA LEU A 163 23.44 10.36 -7.13
C LEU A 163 22.15 9.73 -7.63
N LEU A 164 22.05 9.58 -8.96
CA LEU A 164 20.95 8.88 -9.62
C LEU A 164 21.36 7.45 -9.95
N ARG A 165 20.49 6.48 -9.64
CA ARG A 165 20.66 5.06 -9.94
C ARG A 165 19.45 4.52 -10.69
N GLY A 166 19.59 3.33 -11.31
CA GLY A 166 18.50 2.62 -11.99
C GLY A 166 18.23 3.11 -13.41
N ALA A 167 19.16 3.87 -14.01
CA ALA A 167 19.05 4.38 -15.38
C ALA A 167 19.77 3.49 -16.41
N GLU A 168 19.69 2.15 -16.24
CA GLU A 168 20.26 1.19 -17.19
C GLU A 168 19.56 1.30 -18.55
N ASP A 169 20.32 0.99 -19.62
CA ASP A 169 19.81 0.98 -20.99
C ASP A 169 18.69 -0.07 -21.15
N ILE A 170 17.68 0.24 -21.94
CA ILE A 170 16.50 -0.61 -22.16
C ILE A 170 16.25 -0.80 -23.65
N GLU A 171 15.86 -2.03 -24.03
CA GLU A 171 15.36 -2.37 -25.33
C GLU A 171 13.85 -2.64 -25.30
N LEU A 172 13.11 -2.05 -26.22
CA LEU A 172 11.67 -2.20 -26.35
C LEU A 172 11.27 -2.50 -27.79
N LEU A 173 10.18 -3.22 -28.01
CA LEU A 173 9.58 -3.34 -29.33
C LEU A 173 8.78 -2.07 -29.66
N GLN A 174 8.74 -1.74 -30.95
CA GLN A 174 7.98 -0.64 -31.52
C GLN A 174 6.52 -0.64 -31.02
N GLY A 175 6.05 0.52 -30.53
CA GLY A 175 4.72 0.68 -29.95
C GLY A 175 4.60 0.30 -28.48
N ARG A 176 5.67 -0.18 -27.85
CA ARG A 176 5.73 -0.39 -26.39
C ARG A 176 6.11 0.91 -25.70
N THR A 177 5.56 1.14 -24.52
CA THR A 177 5.85 2.32 -23.71
C THR A 177 6.68 1.97 -22.48
N LEU A 178 7.34 2.95 -21.92
CA LEU A 178 8.15 2.87 -20.71
C LEU A 178 7.64 3.87 -19.69
N ASP A 179 7.51 3.43 -18.45
CA ASP A 179 7.40 4.35 -17.32
C ASP A 179 8.80 4.90 -17.01
N PHE A 180 9.01 6.18 -17.28
CA PHE A 180 10.33 6.81 -17.19
C PHE A 180 10.88 6.89 -15.78
N GLU A 181 10.02 6.92 -14.77
CA GLU A 181 10.42 7.05 -13.35
C GLU A 181 10.66 5.70 -12.69
N LYS A 182 10.10 4.63 -13.26
CA LYS A 182 10.17 3.31 -12.66
C LYS A 182 11.62 2.83 -12.52
N GLY A 183 11.99 2.53 -11.26
CA GLY A 183 13.30 1.99 -10.91
C GLY A 183 14.39 3.04 -10.74
N ILE A 184 14.10 4.33 -10.97
CA ILE A 184 15.05 5.41 -10.67
C ILE A 184 15.03 5.71 -9.19
N THR A 185 16.20 5.79 -8.59
CA THR A 185 16.40 6.26 -7.21
C THR A 185 17.36 7.44 -7.20
N VAL A 186 17.13 8.36 -6.27
CA VAL A 186 17.97 9.53 -6.05
C VAL A 186 18.41 9.52 -4.60
N GLU A 187 19.71 9.66 -4.37
CA GLU A 187 20.32 9.68 -3.05
C GLU A 187 21.26 10.88 -2.96
N ASP A 188 21.26 11.54 -1.82
CA ASP A 188 22.17 12.63 -1.52
C ASP A 188 22.66 12.52 -0.07
N ASP A 189 23.86 13.05 0.22
CA ASP A 189 24.46 12.90 1.55
C ASP A 189 23.91 13.90 2.56
N MET A 190 23.25 14.97 2.10
CA MET A 190 22.72 16.03 2.96
C MET A 190 21.28 16.43 2.66
N ASP A 191 20.78 16.20 1.46
CA ASP A 191 19.38 16.44 1.11
C ASP A 191 18.61 15.12 1.04
N PRO A 192 17.70 14.83 1.98
CA PRO A 192 16.92 13.59 1.97
C PRO A 192 15.88 13.54 0.84
N ALA A 193 15.64 14.66 0.13
CA ALA A 193 14.62 14.75 -0.90
C ALA A 193 15.03 15.69 -2.05
N PRO A 194 16.09 15.37 -2.82
CA PRO A 194 16.50 16.17 -3.94
C PRO A 194 15.39 16.27 -5.01
N GLN A 195 15.29 17.42 -5.67
CA GLN A 195 14.35 17.63 -6.75
C GLN A 195 14.75 16.78 -7.95
N PHE A 196 13.84 15.89 -8.37
CA PHE A 196 14.04 14.98 -9.50
C PHE A 196 13.24 15.44 -10.73
N SER A 197 13.84 15.30 -11.90
CA SER A 197 13.21 15.56 -13.19
C SER A 197 13.85 14.74 -14.30
N PHE A 198 13.14 14.57 -15.43
CA PHE A 198 13.69 13.94 -16.62
C PHE A 198 13.21 14.67 -17.88
N ASN A 199 14.00 14.51 -18.95
CA ASN A 199 13.62 14.93 -20.29
C ASN A 199 13.62 13.73 -21.22
N ALA A 200 12.44 13.42 -21.77
CA ALA A 200 12.19 12.34 -22.72
C ALA A 200 11.51 12.87 -24.01
N ASP A 201 11.56 14.16 -24.29
CA ASP A 201 10.81 14.80 -25.40
C ASP A 201 11.11 14.22 -26.77
N LYS A 202 12.29 13.62 -26.94
CA LYS A 202 12.73 13.02 -28.20
C LYS A 202 12.35 11.55 -28.33
N VAL A 203 11.80 10.94 -27.29
CA VAL A 203 11.48 9.50 -27.30
C VAL A 203 10.20 9.27 -28.08
N ASP A 204 10.33 8.60 -29.23
CA ASP A 204 9.18 8.17 -30.03
C ASP A 204 9.16 6.63 -30.11
N PHE A 205 8.30 6.04 -29.30
CA PHE A 205 8.12 4.58 -29.27
C PHE A 205 7.50 4.00 -30.54
N THR A 206 6.96 4.85 -31.43
CA THR A 206 6.37 4.41 -32.70
C THR A 206 7.39 4.29 -33.83
N VAL A 207 8.59 4.85 -33.66
CA VAL A 207 9.67 4.86 -34.64
C VAL A 207 10.86 4.06 -34.12
N PRO A 208 11.32 3.01 -34.83
CA PRO A 208 12.53 2.30 -34.48
C PRO A 208 13.76 3.22 -34.46
N GLY A 209 14.57 3.13 -33.41
CA GLY A 209 15.72 3.99 -33.21
C GLY A 209 16.26 3.90 -31.79
N THR A 210 17.36 4.64 -31.53
CA THR A 210 17.89 4.79 -30.19
C THR A 210 17.67 6.21 -29.70
N TYR A 211 17.05 6.33 -28.53
CA TYR A 211 16.66 7.57 -27.91
C TYR A 211 17.37 7.71 -26.55
N GLU A 212 17.53 8.94 -26.10
CA GLU A 212 18.13 9.22 -24.81
C GLU A 212 17.12 9.89 -23.89
N ILE A 213 17.03 9.42 -22.64
CA ILE A 213 16.32 10.06 -21.55
C ILE A 213 17.38 10.61 -20.61
N VAL A 214 17.33 11.92 -20.39
CA VAL A 214 18.25 12.60 -19.46
C VAL A 214 17.53 12.79 -18.13
N TYR A 215 18.03 12.16 -17.08
CA TYR A 215 17.59 12.33 -15.70
C TYR A 215 18.44 13.37 -15.01
N THR A 216 17.82 14.23 -14.23
CA THR A 216 18.49 15.29 -13.49
C THR A 216 17.94 15.32 -12.06
N ALA A 217 18.82 15.39 -11.08
CA ALA A 217 18.46 15.65 -9.70
C ALA A 217 19.22 16.87 -9.19
N LYS A 218 18.54 17.72 -8.42
CA LYS A 218 19.11 18.94 -7.83
C LYS A 218 18.80 18.94 -6.34
N ASP A 219 19.84 19.10 -5.51
CA ASP A 219 19.70 19.27 -4.07
C ASP A 219 19.30 20.69 -3.68
N ARG A 220 19.07 20.90 -2.39
CA ARG A 220 18.75 22.22 -1.80
C ARG A 220 19.91 23.22 -1.91
N SER A 221 21.14 22.72 -1.92
CA SER A 221 22.35 23.53 -2.03
C SER A 221 22.64 23.99 -3.46
N GLY A 222 21.90 23.45 -4.44
CA GLY A 222 21.99 23.80 -5.86
C GLY A 222 22.91 22.89 -6.68
N ASN A 223 23.54 21.87 -6.07
CA ASN A 223 24.36 20.91 -6.82
C ASN A 223 23.46 20.03 -7.68
N THR A 224 23.94 19.62 -8.84
CA THR A 224 23.12 18.90 -9.84
C THR A 224 23.82 17.65 -10.31
N GLY A 225 23.18 16.49 -10.07
CA GLY A 225 23.53 15.21 -10.62
C GLY A 225 22.77 14.93 -11.91
N LYS A 226 23.39 14.22 -12.86
CA LYS A 226 22.76 13.81 -14.13
C LYS A 226 23.18 12.42 -14.50
N THR A 227 22.22 11.68 -15.11
CA THR A 227 22.49 10.39 -15.76
C THR A 227 21.64 10.26 -17.01
N VAL A 228 22.04 9.37 -17.91
CA VAL A 228 21.36 9.14 -19.20
C VAL A 228 21.02 7.67 -19.33
N ARG A 229 19.78 7.39 -19.72
CA ARG A 229 19.32 6.06 -20.15
C ARG A 229 19.14 6.06 -21.65
N LYS A 230 19.70 5.07 -22.34
CA LYS A 230 19.39 4.81 -23.74
C LYS A 230 18.22 3.86 -23.86
N VAL A 231 17.26 4.24 -24.69
CA VAL A 231 16.08 3.43 -25.03
C VAL A 231 16.19 3.04 -26.49
N THR A 232 16.39 1.76 -26.75
CA THR A 232 16.42 1.23 -28.12
C THR A 232 15.06 0.66 -28.48
N VAL A 233 14.36 1.35 -29.37
CA VAL A 233 13.10 0.88 -29.96
C VAL A 233 13.42 -0.01 -31.16
N LYS A 234 13.21 -1.32 -31.01
CA LYS A 234 13.39 -2.31 -32.07
C LYS A 234 12.14 -2.39 -32.95
N LYS A 235 12.31 -2.56 -34.25
CA LYS A 235 11.20 -2.74 -35.18
C LYS A 235 10.36 -3.96 -34.81
N ASP A 236 9.06 -3.76 -34.60
CA ASP A 236 8.10 -4.85 -34.49
C ASP A 236 7.51 -5.16 -35.87
N LYS A 237 7.73 -6.40 -36.37
CA LYS A 237 7.19 -6.88 -37.64
C LYS A 237 5.66 -6.83 -37.72
N ASN A 238 5.00 -6.80 -36.55
CA ASN A 238 3.54 -6.82 -36.44
C ASN A 238 2.93 -5.43 -36.23
N TYR A 239 3.70 -4.40 -35.94
CA TYR A 239 3.23 -3.06 -35.55
C TYR A 239 2.18 -2.48 -36.49
N ASP A 240 2.36 -2.65 -37.82
CA ASP A 240 1.45 -2.11 -38.84
C ASP A 240 0.46 -3.15 -39.39
N ARG A 241 0.57 -4.42 -38.96
CA ARG A 241 -0.31 -5.48 -39.42
C ARG A 241 -1.68 -5.39 -38.74
N LYS A 242 -2.71 -5.79 -39.44
CA LYS A 242 -4.03 -6.05 -38.87
C LYS A 242 -4.07 -7.49 -38.38
N ILE A 243 -4.15 -7.69 -37.06
CA ILE A 243 -4.08 -9.01 -36.43
C ILE A 243 -5.28 -9.20 -35.49
N VAL A 244 -5.94 -10.32 -35.63
CA VAL A 244 -6.89 -10.82 -34.64
C VAL A 244 -6.23 -11.94 -33.84
N TYR A 245 -6.18 -11.79 -32.53
CA TYR A 245 -5.86 -12.82 -31.58
C TYR A 245 -7.18 -13.41 -31.09
N LEU A 246 -7.55 -14.58 -31.60
CA LEU A 246 -8.65 -15.36 -31.08
C LEU A 246 -8.23 -15.97 -29.77
N THR A 247 -8.93 -15.70 -28.69
CA THR A 247 -8.57 -16.25 -27.35
C THR A 247 -9.74 -16.99 -26.75
N PHE A 248 -9.45 -18.15 -26.14
CA PHE A 248 -10.43 -19.03 -25.54
C PHE A 248 -10.00 -19.33 -24.12
N ASP A 249 -10.89 -19.10 -23.15
CA ASP A 249 -10.64 -19.29 -21.72
C ASP A 249 -11.35 -20.55 -21.21
N ASP A 250 -10.88 -21.09 -20.07
CA ASP A 250 -11.46 -22.17 -19.27
C ASP A 250 -11.35 -23.60 -19.82
N GLY A 251 -10.80 -23.79 -21.01
CA GLY A 251 -10.53 -25.14 -21.55
C GLY A 251 -9.39 -25.88 -20.79
N PRO A 252 -9.02 -27.08 -21.26
CA PRO A 252 -9.48 -27.75 -22.46
C PRO A 252 -10.81 -28.53 -22.30
N SER A 253 -11.55 -28.68 -23.38
CA SER A 253 -12.81 -29.44 -23.44
C SER A 253 -13.03 -30.14 -24.81
N ASP A 254 -14.17 -30.78 -25.02
CA ASP A 254 -14.56 -31.32 -26.34
C ASP A 254 -14.70 -30.19 -27.39
N ASN A 255 -15.07 -28.99 -26.95
CA ASN A 255 -15.17 -27.82 -27.84
C ASN A 255 -13.78 -27.31 -28.25
N THR A 256 -12.77 -27.46 -27.43
CA THR A 256 -11.38 -27.14 -27.80
C THR A 256 -10.93 -27.91 -29.05
N GLU A 257 -11.26 -29.21 -29.13
CA GLU A 257 -10.95 -30.04 -30.28
C GLU A 257 -11.67 -29.59 -31.56
N LYS A 258 -12.99 -29.28 -31.45
CA LYS A 258 -13.77 -28.72 -32.56
C LYS A 258 -13.27 -27.37 -33.05
N ILE A 259 -12.86 -26.49 -32.11
CA ILE A 259 -12.28 -25.21 -32.43
C ILE A 259 -10.97 -25.40 -33.20
N LEU A 260 -10.09 -26.32 -32.77
CA LEU A 260 -8.86 -26.62 -33.47
C LEU A 260 -9.10 -27.12 -34.91
N ASP A 261 -10.14 -27.95 -35.13
CA ASP A 261 -10.55 -28.40 -36.48
C ASP A 261 -10.98 -27.22 -37.37
N ILE A 262 -11.77 -26.29 -36.83
CA ILE A 262 -12.16 -25.06 -37.52
C ILE A 262 -10.94 -24.17 -37.81
N LEU A 263 -10.07 -23.95 -36.83
CA LEU A 263 -8.86 -23.14 -37.03
C LEU A 263 -7.99 -23.73 -38.13
N LYS A 264 -7.80 -25.03 -38.15
CA LYS A 264 -7.08 -25.76 -39.23
C LYS A 264 -7.72 -25.56 -40.57
N GLN A 265 -9.06 -25.75 -40.70
CA GLN A 265 -9.83 -25.55 -41.92
C GLN A 265 -9.64 -24.12 -42.49
N TYR A 266 -9.62 -23.12 -41.60
CA TYR A 266 -9.49 -21.74 -41.98
C TYR A 266 -8.03 -21.24 -41.97
N ASN A 267 -7.04 -22.09 -41.79
CA ASN A 267 -5.63 -21.67 -41.61
C ASN A 267 -5.51 -20.46 -40.67
N ALA A 268 -6.16 -20.52 -39.51
CA ALA A 268 -6.12 -19.53 -38.45
C ALA A 268 -5.39 -20.09 -37.22
N LYS A 269 -4.89 -19.22 -36.37
CA LYS A 269 -4.27 -19.59 -35.10
C LYS A 269 -4.99 -18.89 -33.96
N ALA A 270 -4.87 -19.45 -32.76
CA ALA A 270 -5.52 -18.92 -31.56
C ALA A 270 -4.63 -19.09 -30.32
N THR A 271 -5.08 -18.56 -29.20
CA THR A 271 -4.51 -18.78 -27.89
C THR A 271 -5.57 -19.36 -26.97
N PHE A 272 -5.21 -20.40 -26.23
CA PHE A 272 -6.08 -21.06 -25.26
C PHE A 272 -5.54 -20.83 -23.86
N PHE A 273 -6.26 -20.06 -23.04
CA PHE A 273 -5.93 -19.85 -21.62
C PHE A 273 -6.59 -20.98 -20.81
N VAL A 274 -5.78 -21.95 -20.45
CA VAL A 274 -6.25 -23.24 -19.93
C VAL A 274 -6.27 -23.30 -18.43
N THR A 275 -7.14 -24.14 -17.87
CA THR A 275 -7.28 -24.45 -16.45
C THR A 275 -6.90 -25.90 -16.14
N GLY A 276 -6.78 -26.25 -14.86
CA GLY A 276 -6.56 -27.63 -14.40
C GLY A 276 -7.84 -28.46 -14.26
N ASN A 277 -9.03 -27.91 -14.58
CA ASN A 277 -10.32 -28.50 -14.24
C ASN A 277 -10.66 -29.77 -15.04
N ASN A 278 -10.10 -29.96 -16.23
CA ASN A 278 -10.42 -31.13 -17.08
C ASN A 278 -9.13 -31.85 -17.54
N GLN A 279 -8.49 -32.54 -16.61
CA GLN A 279 -7.23 -33.25 -16.85
C GLN A 279 -7.35 -34.36 -17.88
N SER A 280 -8.55 -34.95 -18.05
CA SER A 280 -8.79 -36.01 -19.07
C SER A 280 -8.58 -35.50 -20.50
N LYS A 281 -8.65 -34.18 -20.71
CA LYS A 281 -8.43 -33.52 -22.00
C LYS A 281 -7.04 -32.93 -22.18
N ASN A 282 -6.14 -33.07 -21.21
CA ASN A 282 -4.81 -32.47 -21.26
C ASN A 282 -3.99 -32.85 -22.51
N SER A 283 -4.28 -34.03 -23.11
CA SER A 283 -3.60 -34.42 -24.36
C SER A 283 -3.83 -33.45 -25.52
N VAL A 284 -4.94 -32.68 -25.50
CA VAL A 284 -5.26 -31.66 -26.51
C VAL A 284 -4.25 -30.50 -26.48
N LEU A 285 -3.61 -30.21 -25.33
CA LEU A 285 -2.60 -29.16 -25.20
C LEU A 285 -1.41 -29.40 -26.16
N LYS A 286 -1.03 -30.67 -26.39
CA LYS A 286 0.01 -31.01 -27.38
C LYS A 286 -0.45 -30.68 -28.79
N ARG A 287 -1.73 -30.91 -29.10
CA ARG A 287 -2.33 -30.60 -30.39
C ARG A 287 -2.34 -29.08 -30.65
N ILE A 288 -2.70 -28.29 -29.64
CA ILE A 288 -2.67 -26.80 -29.72
C ILE A 288 -1.33 -26.31 -30.23
N TYR A 289 -0.24 -26.72 -29.56
CA TYR A 289 1.13 -26.34 -30.00
C TYR A 289 1.53 -26.91 -31.35
N LYS A 290 1.17 -28.19 -31.63
CA LYS A 290 1.53 -28.85 -32.89
C LYS A 290 0.90 -28.15 -34.09
N GLU A 291 -0.30 -27.61 -33.93
CA GLU A 291 -1.02 -26.90 -34.98
C GLU A 291 -0.69 -25.40 -35.03
N GLY A 292 0.30 -24.93 -34.25
CA GLY A 292 0.82 -23.56 -34.28
C GLY A 292 0.00 -22.53 -33.53
N SER A 293 -0.92 -22.97 -32.68
CA SER A 293 -1.60 -22.15 -31.67
C SER A 293 -0.82 -22.08 -30.37
N ALA A 294 -1.20 -21.22 -29.42
CA ALA A 294 -0.53 -21.06 -28.15
C ALA A 294 -1.38 -21.52 -26.97
N VAL A 295 -0.73 -21.96 -25.90
CA VAL A 295 -1.34 -22.22 -24.60
C VAL A 295 -0.94 -21.08 -23.67
N GLY A 296 -1.93 -20.41 -23.09
CA GLY A 296 -1.80 -19.48 -21.98
C GLY A 296 -2.26 -20.13 -20.68
N LEU A 297 -1.94 -19.52 -19.54
CA LEU A 297 -2.30 -20.00 -18.22
C LEU A 297 -3.46 -19.17 -17.67
N HIS A 298 -4.56 -19.85 -17.22
CA HIS A 298 -5.75 -19.19 -16.69
C HIS A 298 -6.05 -19.59 -15.24
N THR A 299 -5.03 -19.96 -14.48
CA THR A 299 -5.08 -20.57 -13.16
C THR A 299 -5.43 -22.07 -13.18
N TYR A 300 -5.12 -22.77 -12.10
CA TYR A 300 -5.33 -24.21 -12.03
C TYR A 300 -6.77 -24.55 -11.62
N THR A 301 -7.27 -23.92 -10.55
CA THR A 301 -8.60 -24.20 -9.99
C THR A 301 -9.70 -23.37 -10.62
N HIS A 302 -9.39 -22.15 -11.06
CA HIS A 302 -10.36 -21.15 -11.48
C HIS A 302 -11.43 -20.83 -10.41
N ASP A 303 -11.15 -21.16 -9.14
CA ASP A 303 -11.98 -20.76 -8.01
C ASP A 303 -11.52 -19.42 -7.45
N TYR A 304 -12.36 -18.41 -7.56
CA TYR A 304 -12.02 -17.04 -7.12
C TYR A 304 -11.69 -16.97 -5.62
N ALA A 305 -12.35 -17.80 -4.79
CA ALA A 305 -12.10 -17.83 -3.36
C ALA A 305 -10.72 -18.43 -3.02
N GLU A 306 -10.26 -19.39 -3.83
CA GLU A 306 -8.91 -19.97 -3.67
C GLU A 306 -7.85 -19.10 -4.34
N VAL A 307 -8.07 -18.72 -5.59
CA VAL A 307 -7.10 -18.00 -6.43
C VAL A 307 -6.81 -16.60 -5.87
N TYR A 308 -7.81 -15.90 -5.36
CA TYR A 308 -7.68 -14.53 -4.87
C TYR A 308 -7.67 -14.41 -3.35
N ALA A 309 -7.49 -15.52 -2.62
CA ALA A 309 -7.39 -15.53 -1.17
C ALA A 309 -6.18 -14.72 -0.64
N SER A 310 -5.07 -14.72 -1.38
CA SER A 310 -3.87 -13.91 -1.12
C SER A 310 -2.98 -13.87 -2.36
N GLU A 311 -1.91 -13.07 -2.31
CA GLU A 311 -0.87 -13.07 -3.33
C GLU A 311 -0.21 -14.45 -3.47
N GLU A 312 0.14 -15.07 -2.34
CA GLU A 312 0.78 -16.39 -2.30
C GLU A 312 -0.13 -17.47 -2.87
N ALA A 313 -1.43 -17.42 -2.57
CA ALA A 313 -2.42 -18.33 -3.11
C ALA A 313 -2.50 -18.24 -4.65
N TYR A 314 -2.52 -17.03 -5.19
CA TYR A 314 -2.50 -16.81 -6.64
C TYR A 314 -1.25 -17.42 -7.28
N PHE A 315 -0.05 -17.14 -6.75
CA PHE A 315 1.18 -17.67 -7.33
C PHE A 315 1.34 -19.17 -7.13
N ALA A 316 0.82 -19.75 -6.07
CA ALA A 316 0.81 -21.19 -5.86
C ALA A 316 -0.10 -21.89 -6.90
N ASP A 317 -1.28 -21.33 -7.18
CA ASP A 317 -2.20 -21.84 -8.20
C ASP A 317 -1.63 -21.66 -9.62
N LEU A 318 -1.06 -20.48 -9.93
CA LEU A 318 -0.37 -20.23 -11.20
C LEU A 318 0.82 -21.19 -11.41
N GLY A 319 1.54 -21.52 -10.35
CA GLY A 319 2.62 -22.51 -10.39
C GLY A 319 2.09 -23.88 -10.79
N LYS A 320 1.00 -24.34 -10.18
CA LYS A 320 0.39 -25.65 -10.51
C LYS A 320 -0.03 -25.76 -11.97
N ILE A 321 -0.68 -24.74 -12.54
CA ILE A 321 -1.07 -24.76 -13.95
C ILE A 321 0.15 -24.70 -14.88
N SER A 322 1.16 -23.93 -14.52
CA SER A 322 2.43 -23.85 -15.26
C SER A 322 3.14 -25.21 -15.32
N ASP A 323 3.24 -25.89 -14.19
CA ASP A 323 3.85 -27.21 -14.08
C ASP A 323 3.08 -28.27 -14.87
N MET A 324 1.74 -28.26 -14.77
CA MET A 324 0.88 -29.16 -15.56
C MET A 324 1.08 -28.95 -17.08
N VAL A 325 1.08 -27.71 -17.56
CA VAL A 325 1.28 -27.42 -18.98
C VAL A 325 2.68 -27.87 -19.43
N LYS A 326 3.70 -27.64 -18.63
CA LYS A 326 5.09 -28.08 -18.90
C LYS A 326 5.19 -29.60 -18.92
N GLU A 327 4.62 -30.29 -17.95
CA GLU A 327 4.61 -31.75 -17.86
C GLU A 327 3.95 -32.39 -19.09
N VAL A 328 2.76 -31.90 -19.46
CA VAL A 328 1.98 -32.43 -20.58
C VAL A 328 2.64 -32.13 -21.92
N THR A 329 3.17 -30.91 -22.10
CA THR A 329 3.58 -30.44 -23.44
C THR A 329 5.09 -30.39 -23.66
N GLY A 330 5.89 -30.44 -22.59
CA GLY A 330 7.33 -30.19 -22.62
C GLY A 330 7.69 -28.72 -22.84
N LYS A 331 6.71 -27.79 -22.81
CA LYS A 331 6.93 -26.36 -23.07
C LYS A 331 6.45 -25.52 -21.90
N GLU A 332 7.20 -24.48 -21.59
CA GLU A 332 6.75 -23.46 -20.63
C GLU A 332 5.90 -22.40 -21.33
N SER A 333 4.80 -22.00 -20.67
CA SER A 333 4.04 -20.81 -21.06
C SER A 333 4.37 -19.65 -20.15
N ARG A 334 4.57 -18.47 -20.75
CA ARG A 334 4.81 -17.20 -20.04
C ARG A 334 3.73 -16.16 -20.34
N ILE A 335 2.63 -16.61 -20.96
CA ILE A 335 1.45 -15.75 -21.17
C ILE A 335 0.32 -16.21 -20.26
N ILE A 336 -0.35 -15.26 -19.63
CA ILE A 336 -1.41 -15.51 -18.66
C ILE A 336 -2.62 -14.64 -18.93
N ARG A 337 -3.77 -15.07 -18.43
CA ARG A 337 -4.97 -14.23 -18.26
C ARG A 337 -5.51 -14.43 -16.85
N PHE A 338 -5.81 -13.34 -16.17
CA PHE A 338 -6.43 -13.39 -14.85
C PHE A 338 -7.90 -13.79 -14.97
N PRO A 339 -8.44 -14.67 -14.11
CA PRO A 339 -9.88 -14.92 -14.03
C PRO A 339 -10.67 -13.62 -13.84
N GLY A 340 -11.60 -13.35 -14.78
CA GLY A 340 -12.35 -12.10 -14.83
C GLY A 340 -11.57 -10.88 -15.32
N GLY A 341 -10.32 -11.05 -15.79
CA GLY A 341 -9.46 -9.98 -16.30
C GLY A 341 -8.76 -9.18 -15.18
N SER A 342 -7.82 -8.31 -15.57
CA SER A 342 -7.06 -7.47 -14.63
C SER A 342 -7.93 -6.37 -13.99
N SER A 343 -9.07 -6.05 -14.58
CA SER A 343 -10.05 -5.07 -14.07
C SER A 343 -11.11 -5.67 -13.15
N ASN A 344 -11.06 -6.99 -12.83
CA ASN A 344 -12.06 -7.60 -12.00
C ASN A 344 -12.12 -6.97 -10.61
N THR A 345 -13.32 -6.82 -10.06
CA THR A 345 -13.56 -6.31 -8.71
C THR A 345 -13.87 -7.42 -7.70
N VAL A 346 -13.97 -8.67 -8.17
CA VAL A 346 -14.28 -9.82 -7.31
C VAL A 346 -13.14 -10.10 -6.35
N SER A 347 -11.90 -9.98 -6.81
CA SER A 347 -10.69 -10.15 -5.99
C SER A 347 -10.64 -9.20 -4.77
N ALA A 348 -11.19 -7.98 -4.89
CA ALA A 348 -11.26 -7.02 -3.77
C ALA A 348 -12.15 -7.51 -2.61
N ARG A 349 -13.05 -8.46 -2.86
CA ARG A 349 -13.87 -9.07 -1.80
C ARG A 349 -13.06 -9.96 -0.86
N TYR A 350 -11.94 -10.45 -1.35
CA TYR A 350 -11.00 -11.28 -0.59
C TYR A 350 -9.84 -10.44 -0.06
N VAL A 351 -9.16 -9.70 -0.95
CA VAL A 351 -8.03 -8.82 -0.60
C VAL A 351 -8.14 -7.51 -1.39
N PRO A 352 -8.49 -6.39 -0.74
CA PRO A 352 -8.47 -5.07 -1.38
C PRO A 352 -7.08 -4.73 -1.94
N GLY A 353 -7.01 -4.20 -3.15
CA GLY A 353 -5.75 -3.85 -3.81
C GLY A 353 -4.99 -5.01 -4.45
N LEU A 354 -5.50 -6.25 -4.38
CA LEU A 354 -4.78 -7.43 -4.85
C LEU A 354 -4.39 -7.36 -6.33
N MET A 355 -5.30 -6.92 -7.21
CA MET A 355 -4.98 -6.84 -8.65
C MET A 355 -3.89 -5.81 -8.96
N THR A 356 -3.84 -4.70 -8.21
CA THR A 356 -2.76 -3.72 -8.32
C THR A 356 -1.39 -4.34 -8.00
N ILE A 357 -1.35 -5.29 -7.07
CA ILE A 357 -0.13 -6.03 -6.72
C ILE A 357 0.19 -7.08 -7.79
N LEU A 358 -0.80 -7.94 -8.12
CA LEU A 358 -0.61 -9.07 -9.02
C LEU A 358 -0.18 -8.65 -10.42
N THR A 359 -0.81 -7.61 -11.00
CA THR A 359 -0.46 -7.11 -12.35
C THR A 359 0.99 -6.66 -12.47
N LYS A 360 1.57 -6.12 -11.40
CA LYS A 360 2.99 -5.75 -11.35
C LYS A 360 3.89 -6.97 -11.14
N LYS A 361 3.53 -7.83 -10.19
CA LYS A 361 4.39 -8.95 -9.78
C LYS A 361 4.47 -10.07 -10.82
N VAL A 362 3.40 -10.35 -11.56
CA VAL A 362 3.48 -11.32 -12.67
C VAL A 362 4.47 -10.89 -13.73
N GLN A 363 4.53 -9.59 -14.05
CA GLN A 363 5.50 -9.06 -15.01
C GLN A 363 6.94 -9.15 -14.48
N VAL A 364 7.17 -8.85 -13.20
CA VAL A 364 8.49 -9.04 -12.56
C VAL A 364 8.94 -10.50 -12.61
N LYS A 365 7.98 -11.44 -12.50
CA LYS A 365 8.26 -12.90 -12.64
C LYS A 365 8.40 -13.38 -14.09
N GLY A 366 8.37 -12.47 -15.06
CA GLY A 366 8.57 -12.77 -16.48
C GLY A 366 7.33 -13.28 -17.20
N TYR A 367 6.14 -13.11 -16.62
CA TYR A 367 4.88 -13.38 -17.30
C TYR A 367 4.35 -12.12 -17.98
N GLN A 368 3.73 -12.28 -19.18
CA GLN A 368 2.93 -11.26 -19.82
C GLN A 368 1.45 -11.63 -19.65
N TYR A 369 0.66 -10.73 -19.04
CA TYR A 369 -0.79 -10.93 -18.96
C TYR A 369 -1.51 -10.24 -20.12
N PHE A 370 -2.66 -10.79 -20.50
CA PHE A 370 -3.49 -10.28 -21.60
C PHE A 370 -4.96 -10.26 -21.18
N ASP A 371 -5.55 -9.08 -21.24
CA ASP A 371 -6.98 -8.91 -21.24
C ASP A 371 -7.52 -8.95 -22.68
N TRP A 372 -8.62 -8.29 -22.97
CA TRP A 372 -9.24 -8.22 -24.28
C TRP A 372 -9.69 -6.79 -24.60
N ASN A 373 -9.79 -6.47 -25.87
CA ASN A 373 -10.40 -5.25 -26.36
C ASN A 373 -11.61 -5.52 -27.26
N CYS A 374 -12.03 -6.76 -27.33
CA CYS A 374 -13.22 -7.22 -28.00
C CYS A 374 -13.83 -8.39 -27.23
N ASP A 375 -15.12 -8.36 -26.95
CA ASP A 375 -15.81 -9.39 -26.17
C ASP A 375 -16.93 -9.99 -27.03
N SER A 376 -16.92 -11.33 -27.17
CA SER A 376 -18.03 -12.05 -27.82
C SER A 376 -19.29 -12.06 -26.96
N THR A 377 -19.17 -11.78 -25.66
CA THR A 377 -20.22 -11.89 -24.63
C THR A 377 -20.72 -13.32 -24.37
N ASP A 378 -19.99 -14.34 -24.80
CA ASP A 378 -20.35 -15.72 -24.55
C ASP A 378 -20.29 -16.12 -23.06
N ALA A 379 -19.56 -15.33 -22.23
CA ALA A 379 -19.53 -15.49 -20.77
C ALA A 379 -20.88 -15.18 -20.11
N SER A 380 -21.75 -14.39 -20.73
CA SER A 380 -23.03 -13.95 -20.16
C SER A 380 -24.07 -15.08 -19.99
N GLY A 381 -23.82 -16.21 -20.59
CA GLY A 381 -24.70 -17.39 -20.46
C GLY A 381 -24.28 -18.57 -21.34
N ASN A 382 -25.03 -19.65 -21.26
CA ASN A 382 -24.88 -20.78 -22.17
C ASN A 382 -25.91 -20.66 -23.31
N ASN A 383 -25.58 -21.18 -24.50
CA ASN A 383 -26.45 -21.15 -25.68
C ASN A 383 -26.88 -19.75 -26.14
N ILE A 384 -26.00 -18.73 -25.96
CA ILE A 384 -26.22 -17.40 -26.55
C ILE A 384 -26.38 -17.58 -28.08
N PRO A 385 -27.34 -16.87 -28.71
CA PRO A 385 -27.55 -17.01 -30.16
C PRO A 385 -26.26 -16.69 -30.95
N VAL A 386 -25.98 -17.56 -31.93
CA VAL A 386 -24.76 -17.43 -32.77
C VAL A 386 -24.61 -16.06 -33.40
N GLU A 387 -25.70 -15.46 -33.89
CA GLU A 387 -25.67 -14.16 -34.54
C GLU A 387 -25.35 -13.03 -33.56
N GLU A 388 -25.71 -13.16 -32.26
CA GLU A 388 -25.38 -12.23 -31.22
C GLU A 388 -23.89 -12.31 -30.88
N LEU A 389 -23.35 -13.52 -30.70
CA LEU A 389 -21.92 -13.75 -30.49
C LEU A 389 -21.08 -13.16 -31.63
N VAL A 390 -21.52 -13.43 -32.89
CA VAL A 390 -20.83 -12.87 -34.06
C VAL A 390 -20.89 -11.38 -34.07
N LYS A 391 -22.08 -10.77 -33.87
CA LYS A 391 -22.25 -9.31 -33.83
C LYS A 391 -21.30 -8.65 -32.83
N ASN A 392 -21.20 -9.20 -31.63
CA ASN A 392 -20.37 -8.67 -30.57
C ASN A 392 -18.86 -8.84 -30.90
N ALA A 393 -18.46 -10.06 -31.28
CA ALA A 393 -17.07 -10.37 -31.62
C ALA A 393 -16.53 -9.60 -32.83
N VAL A 394 -17.40 -9.06 -33.71
CA VAL A 394 -16.98 -8.29 -34.90
C VAL A 394 -17.23 -6.79 -34.77
N SER A 395 -17.57 -6.31 -33.58
CA SER A 395 -17.82 -4.89 -33.31
C SER A 395 -16.56 -4.04 -33.23
N CYS A 396 -15.37 -4.64 -33.18
CA CYS A 396 -14.08 -4.00 -32.94
C CYS A 396 -13.31 -3.77 -34.22
N ASN A 397 -12.52 -2.65 -34.25
CA ASN A 397 -11.79 -2.29 -35.43
C ASN A 397 -10.34 -1.79 -35.18
N ALA A 398 -9.73 -2.17 -34.08
CA ALA A 398 -8.32 -1.86 -33.78
C ALA A 398 -7.38 -2.62 -34.74
N LYS A 399 -6.13 -2.16 -34.91
CA LYS A 399 -5.09 -2.92 -35.65
C LYS A 399 -4.86 -4.30 -35.02
N HIS A 400 -4.77 -4.37 -33.72
CA HIS A 400 -4.61 -5.60 -32.95
C HIS A 400 -5.86 -5.81 -32.09
N ILE A 401 -6.58 -6.88 -32.38
CA ILE A 401 -7.85 -7.23 -31.72
C ILE A 401 -7.66 -8.50 -30.92
N ASN A 402 -7.86 -8.44 -29.60
CA ASN A 402 -7.89 -9.56 -28.68
C ASN A 402 -9.36 -9.87 -28.39
N ILE A 403 -9.86 -11.00 -28.89
CA ILE A 403 -11.27 -11.38 -28.72
C ILE A 403 -11.38 -12.37 -27.56
N LEU A 404 -12.17 -12.01 -26.53
CA LEU A 404 -12.56 -12.93 -25.45
C LEU A 404 -13.66 -13.88 -25.93
N MET A 405 -13.39 -15.15 -25.78
CA MET A 405 -14.33 -16.27 -25.97
C MET A 405 -13.98 -17.38 -24.97
N HIS A 406 -14.85 -18.36 -24.83
CA HIS A 406 -14.63 -19.52 -23.95
C HIS A 406 -14.84 -20.83 -24.73
N ASP A 407 -14.10 -21.88 -24.35
CA ASP A 407 -14.14 -23.18 -25.01
C ASP A 407 -14.58 -24.33 -24.08
N THR A 408 -15.26 -24.04 -22.96
CA THR A 408 -15.87 -25.10 -22.13
C THR A 408 -16.93 -25.87 -22.91
N ASP A 409 -17.29 -27.06 -22.44
CA ASP A 409 -18.31 -27.90 -23.09
C ASP A 409 -19.67 -27.20 -23.24
N ALA A 410 -19.97 -26.23 -22.39
CA ALA A 410 -21.22 -25.46 -22.44
C ALA A 410 -21.25 -24.39 -23.56
N LYS A 411 -20.16 -24.16 -24.28
CA LYS A 411 -20.00 -23.07 -25.26
C LYS A 411 -20.09 -23.56 -26.72
N SER A 412 -21.04 -24.44 -27.03
CA SER A 412 -21.23 -24.99 -28.39
C SER A 412 -21.54 -23.88 -29.41
N THR A 413 -22.30 -22.84 -29.03
CA THR A 413 -22.63 -21.70 -29.92
C THR A 413 -21.42 -20.84 -30.23
N THR A 414 -20.42 -20.78 -29.37
CA THR A 414 -19.13 -20.14 -29.64
C THR A 414 -18.41 -20.88 -30.78
N VAL A 415 -18.39 -22.21 -30.73
CA VAL A 415 -17.84 -23.05 -31.81
C VAL A 415 -18.55 -22.76 -33.15
N GLU A 416 -19.89 -22.67 -33.16
CA GLU A 416 -20.68 -22.38 -34.36
C GLU A 416 -20.46 -20.95 -34.88
N ALA A 417 -20.20 -19.96 -34.00
CA ALA A 417 -19.93 -18.57 -34.37
C ALA A 417 -18.55 -18.37 -35.01
N LEU A 418 -17.57 -19.19 -34.62
CA LEU A 418 -16.17 -19.01 -35.00
C LEU A 418 -15.89 -18.91 -36.50
N PRO A 419 -16.48 -19.75 -37.40
CA PRO A 419 -16.29 -19.61 -38.82
C PRO A 419 -16.75 -18.26 -39.39
N LYS A 420 -17.84 -17.69 -38.86
CA LYS A 420 -18.38 -16.38 -39.30
C LYS A 420 -17.45 -15.25 -38.85
N ILE A 421 -16.94 -15.29 -37.62
CA ILE A 421 -15.98 -14.32 -37.05
C ILE A 421 -14.70 -14.34 -37.91
N ILE A 422 -14.13 -15.53 -38.21
CA ILE A 422 -12.92 -15.64 -39.02
C ILE A 422 -13.15 -15.08 -40.44
N LYS A 423 -14.24 -15.42 -41.10
CA LYS A 423 -14.57 -14.91 -42.45
C LYS A 423 -14.70 -13.38 -42.44
N TYR A 424 -15.34 -12.80 -41.43
CA TYR A 424 -15.55 -11.36 -41.31
C TYR A 424 -14.22 -10.61 -41.26
N TYR A 425 -13.34 -10.96 -40.31
CA TYR A 425 -12.06 -10.27 -40.16
C TYR A 425 -11.11 -10.53 -41.33
N ARG A 426 -11.11 -11.74 -41.88
CA ARG A 426 -10.30 -12.07 -43.06
C ARG A 426 -10.68 -11.19 -44.27
N SER A 427 -11.96 -10.96 -44.52
CA SER A 427 -12.41 -10.08 -45.61
C SER A 427 -11.99 -8.61 -45.44
N ARG A 428 -11.52 -8.25 -44.22
CA ARG A 428 -11.01 -6.90 -43.89
C ARG A 428 -9.49 -6.85 -43.80
N GLY A 429 -8.82 -7.91 -44.23
CA GLY A 429 -7.36 -7.95 -44.30
C GLY A 429 -6.66 -8.29 -42.98
N TYR A 430 -7.39 -8.85 -41.99
CA TYR A 430 -6.76 -9.33 -40.75
C TYR A 430 -6.17 -10.72 -40.95
N SER A 431 -4.98 -10.95 -40.34
CA SER A 431 -4.42 -12.26 -40.07
C SER A 431 -4.82 -12.76 -38.68
N PHE A 432 -4.65 -14.05 -38.44
CA PHE A 432 -4.96 -14.68 -37.16
C PHE A 432 -3.68 -15.30 -36.61
N GLU A 433 -3.21 -14.75 -35.52
CA GLU A 433 -1.93 -15.16 -34.88
C GLU A 433 -2.17 -15.58 -33.44
N PRO A 434 -1.35 -16.46 -32.87
CA PRO A 434 -1.36 -16.73 -31.44
C PRO A 434 -0.68 -15.59 -30.69
N LEU A 435 -1.05 -15.36 -29.43
CA LEU A 435 -0.34 -14.48 -28.52
C LEU A 435 1.03 -15.07 -28.16
N THR A 436 1.99 -14.18 -27.98
CA THR A 436 3.32 -14.47 -27.46
C THR A 436 3.68 -13.41 -26.41
N VAL A 437 4.75 -13.59 -25.66
CA VAL A 437 5.24 -12.57 -24.73
C VAL A 437 5.56 -11.22 -25.40
N ASP A 438 5.88 -11.28 -26.70
CA ASP A 438 6.19 -10.10 -27.52
C ASP A 438 4.94 -9.47 -28.18
N SER A 439 3.78 -10.12 -28.13
CA SER A 439 2.55 -9.55 -28.67
C SER A 439 2.18 -8.28 -27.93
N ALA A 440 1.62 -7.28 -28.65
CA ALA A 440 1.16 -6.04 -28.02
C ALA A 440 0.09 -6.36 -26.96
N PRO A 441 0.33 -6.11 -25.66
CA PRO A 441 -0.62 -6.46 -24.63
C PRO A 441 -1.84 -5.55 -24.67
N VAL A 442 -2.98 -6.13 -24.41
CA VAL A 442 -4.19 -5.41 -24.01
C VAL A 442 -4.30 -5.52 -22.51
N HIS A 443 -4.29 -4.39 -21.82
CA HIS A 443 -4.49 -4.33 -20.38
C HIS A 443 -5.70 -3.44 -20.08
N HIS A 444 -6.59 -3.93 -19.25
CA HIS A 444 -7.66 -3.11 -18.69
C HIS A 444 -7.11 -2.22 -17.57
N SER A 445 -7.85 -1.13 -17.28
CA SER A 445 -7.57 -0.33 -16.08
C SER A 445 -7.84 -1.18 -14.84
N VAL A 446 -6.89 -1.21 -13.93
CA VAL A 446 -7.04 -1.93 -12.66
C VAL A 446 -7.95 -1.14 -11.73
N ASN A 447 -9.05 -1.76 -11.27
CA ASN A 447 -10.10 -1.13 -10.46
C ASN A 447 -10.03 -1.55 -8.98
N ASN A 448 -8.97 -2.20 -8.58
CA ASN A 448 -8.82 -2.84 -7.28
C ASN A 448 -7.39 -2.74 -6.77
#